data_fe68195db788bc23b9ff1970d4bf04c4
#
_entry.id   fe68195db788bc23b9ff1970d4bf04c4
#
_cell.length_a   1.000
_cell.length_b   1.000
_cell.length_c   1.000
_cell.angle_alpha   90.00
_cell.angle_beta   90.00
_cell.angle_gamma   90.00
#
_symmetry.space_group_name_H-M   'P 1'
#
loop_
_entity.id
_entity.type
_entity.pdbx_description
1 polymer ?
#
loop_
_entity_poly.entity_id
_entity_poly.type
_entity_poly.pdbx_seq_one_letter_code
_entity_poly.pdbx_strand_id
1 'polypeptide(L)'
;MANTKVEIRVDTTASKEVYVCGSTKSLGAWDPKHAVKLEQVSATTFSVSKLMATGEVVEFKVLSGKSWDNVEKGSYGEEIQNHLLTPSKGLVEVVEVAKFNK
;
A
#
# COMPACT_ATOMS: atom_id res chain seq x y z
N MET A 1 2.55 11.10 -21.69
CA MET A 1 2.42 9.79 -20.99
C MET A 1 1.03 9.68 -20.41
N ALA A 2 0.42 8.50 -20.58
CA ALA A 2 -0.91 8.27 -20.04
C ALA A 2 -0.83 7.93 -18.57
N ASN A 3 -1.78 8.45 -17.80
CA ASN A 3 -1.97 8.04 -16.41
C ASN A 3 -3.27 7.27 -16.32
N THR A 4 -3.30 6.33 -15.40
CA THR A 4 -4.49 5.54 -15.15
C THR A 4 -4.75 5.46 -13.65
N LYS A 5 -6.02 5.32 -13.28
CA LYS A 5 -6.41 5.18 -11.90
C LYS A 5 -6.21 3.73 -11.45
N VAL A 6 -5.49 3.55 -10.36
CA VAL A 6 -5.21 2.24 -9.79
C VAL A 6 -5.76 2.21 -8.38
N GLU A 7 -6.43 1.13 -8.03
CA GLU A 7 -6.91 0.91 -6.67
C GLU A 7 -5.95 -0.06 -5.96
N ILE A 8 -5.55 0.30 -4.75
CA ILE A 8 -4.80 -0.61 -3.87
C ILE A 8 -5.71 -0.97 -2.73
N ARG A 9 -5.96 -2.26 -2.56
CA ARG A 9 -6.74 -2.81 -1.46
C ARG A 9 -5.86 -3.59 -0.52
N VAL A 10 -6.06 -3.38 0.77
CA VAL A 10 -5.35 -4.11 1.81
C VAL A 10 -6.36 -4.80 2.70
N ASP A 11 -6.21 -6.12 2.84
CA ASP A 11 -7.02 -6.91 3.75
C ASP A 11 -6.18 -7.22 4.98
N THR A 12 -6.64 -6.78 6.15
CA THR A 12 -5.93 -7.04 7.40
C THR A 12 -6.86 -6.89 8.59
N THR A 13 -6.59 -7.66 9.62
CA THR A 13 -7.22 -7.51 10.93
C THR A 13 -6.23 -6.97 11.96
N ALA A 14 -4.97 -6.73 11.54
CA ALA A 14 -3.87 -6.40 12.43
C ALA A 14 -3.82 -4.93 12.82
N SER A 15 -4.54 -4.06 12.11
CA SER A 15 -4.55 -2.63 12.41
C SER A 15 -5.87 -2.01 11.96
N LYS A 16 -6.26 -0.93 12.63
CA LYS A 16 -7.43 -0.13 12.25
C LYS A 16 -7.05 1.05 11.37
N GLU A 17 -5.76 1.31 11.19
CA GLU A 17 -5.25 2.33 10.29
C GLU A 17 -4.25 1.67 9.36
N VAL A 18 -4.38 1.96 8.08
CA VAL A 18 -3.52 1.38 7.04
C VAL A 18 -3.06 2.47 6.10
N TYR A 19 -1.78 2.46 5.80
CA TYR A 19 -1.13 3.39 4.88
C TYR A 19 -0.32 2.60 3.87
N VAL A 20 -0.07 3.20 2.71
CA VAL A 20 0.89 2.67 1.74
C VAL A 20 1.95 3.72 1.45
N CYS A 21 3.18 3.27 1.29
CA CYS A 21 4.30 4.13 0.92
C CYS A 21 5.05 3.45 -0.20
N GLY A 22 5.30 4.16 -1.27
CA GLY A 22 5.88 3.55 -2.45
C GLY A 22 6.75 4.47 -3.26
N SER A 23 7.19 3.94 -4.40
CA SER A 23 8.22 4.56 -5.23
C SER A 23 7.75 5.80 -5.99
N THR A 24 6.45 6.01 -6.16
CA THR A 24 5.93 7.16 -6.88
C THR A 24 5.60 8.31 -5.94
N LYS A 25 5.52 9.53 -6.48
CA LYS A 25 5.09 10.70 -5.71
C LYS A 25 3.70 10.50 -5.12
N SER A 26 2.81 9.87 -5.87
CA SER A 26 1.44 9.63 -5.40
C SER A 26 1.39 8.67 -4.21
N LEU A 27 2.46 7.93 -3.96
CA LEU A 27 2.59 7.04 -2.80
C LEU A 27 3.67 7.52 -1.82
N GLY A 28 4.01 8.81 -1.86
CA GLY A 28 4.91 9.42 -0.88
C GLY A 28 6.39 9.35 -1.22
N ALA A 29 6.78 8.78 -2.38
CA ALA A 29 8.16 8.69 -2.84
C ALA A 29 9.12 8.11 -1.77
N TRP A 30 8.70 7.04 -1.13
CA TRP A 30 9.41 6.31 -0.07
C TRP A 30 9.60 7.12 1.23
N ASP A 31 8.92 8.26 1.37
CA ASP A 31 8.95 9.00 2.64
C ASP A 31 7.73 8.60 3.47
N PRO A 32 7.91 7.89 4.59
CA PRO A 32 6.77 7.40 5.38
C PRO A 32 5.93 8.53 5.97
N LYS A 33 6.50 9.73 6.12
CA LYS A 33 5.72 10.90 6.57
C LYS A 33 4.67 11.29 5.53
N HIS A 34 4.91 10.93 4.26
CA HIS A 34 4.01 11.21 3.15
C HIS A 34 3.25 9.97 2.70
N ALA A 35 3.26 8.91 3.50
CA ALA A 35 2.49 7.70 3.22
C ALA A 35 1.00 8.05 3.07
N VAL A 36 0.33 7.34 2.18
CA VAL A 36 -1.07 7.60 1.85
C VAL A 36 -1.97 6.75 2.73
N LYS A 37 -2.89 7.38 3.44
CA LYS A 37 -3.86 6.67 4.27
C LYS A 37 -4.93 6.04 3.40
N LEU A 38 -5.24 4.77 3.66
CA LEU A 38 -6.33 4.06 3.02
C LEU A 38 -7.63 4.28 3.80
N GLU A 39 -8.74 4.33 3.08
CA GLU A 39 -10.06 4.40 3.69
C GLU A 39 -10.52 2.99 4.05
N GLN A 40 -11.04 2.82 5.26
CA GLN A 40 -11.61 1.55 5.68
C GLN A 40 -12.98 1.39 5.03
N VAL A 41 -13.12 0.38 4.19
CA VAL A 41 -14.37 0.13 3.44
C VAL A 41 -15.18 -1.03 4.01
N SER A 42 -14.56 -1.84 4.86
CA SER A 42 -15.24 -2.89 5.61
C SER A 42 -14.45 -3.19 6.88
N ALA A 43 -14.91 -4.13 7.69
CA ALA A 43 -14.23 -4.48 8.95
C ALA A 43 -12.76 -4.86 8.74
N THR A 44 -12.41 -5.44 7.60
CA THR A 44 -11.07 -5.97 7.33
C THR A 44 -10.44 -5.43 6.04
N THR A 45 -11.12 -4.54 5.31
CA THR A 45 -10.66 -4.09 4.00
C THR A 45 -10.46 -2.59 3.98
N PHE A 46 -9.32 -2.17 3.45
CA PHE A 46 -8.93 -0.77 3.28
C PHE A 46 -8.60 -0.53 1.81
N SER A 47 -8.86 0.67 1.31
CA SER A 47 -8.69 0.96 -0.11
C SER A 47 -8.28 2.41 -0.36
N VAL A 48 -7.48 2.62 -1.40
CA VAL A 48 -7.19 3.95 -1.94
C VAL A 48 -7.03 3.83 -3.45
N SER A 49 -7.43 4.87 -4.16
CA SER A 49 -7.23 4.98 -5.61
C SER A 49 -6.30 6.16 -5.89
N LYS A 50 -5.32 5.95 -6.77
CA LYS A 50 -4.35 6.98 -7.16
C LYS A 50 -4.09 6.91 -8.65
N LEU A 51 -3.78 8.06 -9.24
CA LEU A 51 -3.33 8.14 -10.63
C LEU A 51 -1.85 7.77 -10.68
N MET A 52 -1.50 6.90 -11.62
CA MET A 52 -0.13 6.43 -11.80
C MET A 52 0.17 6.30 -13.29
N ALA A 53 1.44 6.44 -13.65
CA ALA A 53 1.87 6.30 -15.04
C ALA A 53 1.67 4.88 -15.53
N THR A 54 0.91 4.73 -16.62
CA THR A 54 0.60 3.43 -17.21
C THR A 54 1.88 2.73 -17.65
N GLY A 55 2.04 1.47 -17.25
CA GLY A 55 3.14 0.61 -17.69
C GLY A 55 4.41 0.70 -16.90
N GLU A 56 4.54 1.66 -15.98
CA GLU A 56 5.72 1.78 -15.13
C GLU A 56 5.55 0.93 -13.86
N VAL A 57 6.53 0.09 -13.54
CA VAL A 57 6.46 -0.74 -12.33
C VAL A 57 6.54 0.14 -11.10
N VAL A 58 5.58 -0.04 -10.20
CA VAL A 58 5.50 0.69 -8.93
C VAL A 58 5.74 -0.30 -7.80
N GLU A 59 6.61 0.07 -6.86
CA GLU A 59 6.87 -0.73 -5.67
C GLU A 59 6.28 -0.02 -4.46
N PHE A 60 5.76 -0.79 -3.51
CA PHE A 60 5.20 -0.19 -2.29
C PHE A 60 5.25 -1.15 -1.12
N LYS A 61 5.12 -0.59 0.07
CA LYS A 61 4.96 -1.30 1.34
C LYS A 61 3.71 -0.80 2.04
N VAL A 62 3.16 -1.65 2.90
CA VAL A 62 2.00 -1.32 3.71
C VAL A 62 2.46 -1.01 5.14
N LEU A 63 1.91 0.06 5.71
CA LEU A 63 2.27 0.54 7.04
C LEU A 63 1.01 0.65 7.90
N SER A 64 1.18 0.53 9.21
CA SER A 64 0.11 0.80 10.18
C SER A 64 0.16 2.23 10.72
N GLY A 65 1.14 3.02 10.27
CA GLY A 65 1.33 4.41 10.64
C GLY A 65 2.37 5.06 9.75
N LYS A 66 2.63 6.34 9.94
CA LYS A 66 3.53 7.11 9.08
C LYS A 66 4.99 6.98 9.50
N SER A 67 5.47 5.77 9.67
CA SER A 67 6.85 5.48 10.06
C SER A 67 7.23 4.09 9.56
N TRP A 68 8.51 3.90 9.23
CA TRP A 68 9.03 2.57 8.90
C TRP A 68 8.97 1.62 10.09
N ASP A 69 8.85 2.14 11.32
CA ASP A 69 8.62 1.31 12.50
C ASP A 69 7.28 0.57 12.43
N ASN A 70 6.36 1.05 11.59
CA ASN A 70 5.02 0.48 11.43
C ASN A 70 4.90 -0.40 10.19
N VAL A 71 6.03 -0.85 9.61
CA VAL A 71 6.02 -1.61 8.37
C VAL A 71 5.40 -3.00 8.55
N GLU A 72 4.75 -3.47 7.49
CA GLU A 72 4.17 -4.81 7.46
C GLU A 72 5.21 -5.90 7.69
N LYS A 73 4.76 -6.99 8.29
CA LYS A 73 5.56 -8.19 8.53
C LYS A 73 4.76 -9.42 8.13
N GLY A 74 5.44 -10.53 7.89
CA GLY A 74 4.78 -11.80 7.69
C GLY A 74 4.19 -12.36 8.98
N SER A 75 3.46 -13.47 8.88
CA SER A 75 2.75 -14.06 10.03
C SER A 75 3.66 -14.49 11.17
N TYR A 76 4.95 -14.66 10.91
CA TYR A 76 5.94 -15.00 11.94
C TYR A 76 6.83 -13.81 12.30
N GLY A 77 6.46 -12.60 11.90
CA GLY A 77 7.25 -11.40 12.15
C GLY A 77 8.41 -11.19 11.18
N GLU A 78 8.48 -12.01 10.13
CA GLU A 78 9.56 -11.90 9.14
C GLU A 78 9.35 -10.71 8.21
N GLU A 79 10.43 -10.26 7.58
CA GLU A 79 10.36 -9.19 6.61
C GLU A 79 9.66 -9.64 5.33
N ILE A 80 8.92 -8.71 4.73
CA ILE A 80 8.19 -8.94 3.48
C ILE A 80 8.88 -8.12 2.40
N GLN A 81 9.01 -8.69 1.20
CA GLN A 81 9.50 -7.96 0.04
C GLN A 81 8.51 -6.87 -0.36
N ASN A 82 9.00 -5.85 -1.08
CA ASN A 82 8.15 -4.81 -1.61
C ASN A 82 7.09 -5.43 -2.53
N HIS A 83 5.88 -4.92 -2.45
CA HIS A 83 4.82 -5.28 -3.40
C HIS A 83 5.08 -4.57 -4.71
N LEU A 84 4.73 -5.21 -5.81
CA LEU A 84 4.91 -4.65 -7.15
C LEU A 84 3.57 -4.56 -7.85
N LEU A 85 3.36 -3.46 -8.56
CA LEU A 85 2.22 -3.36 -9.47
C LEU A 85 2.63 -2.62 -10.73
N THR A 86 1.97 -2.93 -11.84
CA THR A 86 2.16 -2.23 -13.11
C THR A 86 0.82 -1.57 -13.45
N PRO A 87 0.73 -0.22 -13.37
CA PRO A 87 -0.55 0.44 -13.59
C PRO A 87 -1.14 0.14 -14.95
N SER A 88 -2.40 -0.23 -14.94
CA SER A 88 -3.19 -0.47 -16.15
C SER A 88 -4.64 -0.10 -15.85
N LYS A 89 -5.41 0.14 -16.91
CA LYS A 89 -6.81 0.54 -16.78
C LYS A 89 -7.59 -0.52 -15.99
N GLY A 90 -8.23 -0.10 -14.91
CA GLY A 90 -9.07 -0.98 -14.09
C GLY A 90 -8.32 -1.85 -13.11
N LEU A 91 -7.00 -1.67 -12.96
CA LEU A 91 -6.21 -2.50 -12.04
C LEU A 91 -6.65 -2.29 -10.58
N VAL A 92 -6.88 -3.39 -9.89
CA VAL A 92 -7.06 -3.43 -8.45
C VAL A 92 -6.00 -4.36 -7.90
N GLU A 93 -5.07 -3.80 -7.12
CA GLU A 93 -4.01 -4.59 -6.49
C GLU A 93 -4.46 -4.92 -5.07
N VAL A 94 -4.55 -6.22 -4.76
CA VAL A 94 -5.01 -6.70 -3.45
C VAL A 94 -3.83 -7.28 -2.68
N VAL A 95 -3.65 -6.80 -1.45
CA VAL A 95 -2.56 -7.23 -0.57
C VAL A 95 -3.16 -7.71 0.75
N GLU A 96 -2.72 -8.85 1.24
CA GLU A 96 -3.08 -9.35 2.56
C GLU A 96 -1.91 -9.10 3.51
N VAL A 97 -2.19 -8.54 4.69
CA VAL A 97 -1.18 -8.26 5.69
C VAL A 97 -1.51 -8.99 6.98
N ALA A 98 -0.59 -9.84 7.42
CA ALA A 98 -0.78 -10.65 8.62
C ALA A 98 -0.46 -9.86 9.89
N LYS A 99 0.61 -9.07 9.86
CA LYS A 99 1.11 -8.33 11.02
C LYS A 99 1.79 -7.04 10.59
N PHE A 100 1.94 -6.14 11.55
CA PHE A 100 2.78 -4.95 11.43
C PHE A 100 3.83 -5.01 12.53
N ASN A 101 4.95 -4.33 12.31
CA ASN A 101 6.02 -4.28 13.31
C ASN A 101 5.56 -3.59 14.60
N LYS A 102 4.70 -2.61 14.44
CA LYS A 102 4.04 -1.96 15.58
C LYS A 102 2.59 -1.67 15.29
#